data_fe8066bac4e631db7dfe5d6d5510e4ca
#
_entry.id   fe8066bac4e631db7dfe5d6d5510e4ca
#
_cell.length_a   1.000
_cell.length_b   1.000
_cell.length_c   1.000
_cell.angle_alpha   90.00
_cell.angle_beta   90.00
_cell.angle_gamma   90.00
#
_symmetry.space_group_name_H-M   'P 1'
#
loop_
_entity.id
_entity.type
_entity.pdbx_description
1 polymer ?
#
loop_
_entity_poly.entity_id
_entity_poly.type
_entity_poly.pdbx_seq_one_letter_code
_entity_poly.pdbx_strand_id
1 'polypeptide(L)'
;MTDVDHIIIGSGINALVAAALLSRKGDSVLVVEREDRIGGCMMTEEVTLPGFHHDVMAATFVLFLTGPAYGALGEDLAKHGLEFCHSPHPTAALRPNGQAL
;
A
#
# COMPACT_ATOMS: atom_id res chain seq x y z
N MET A 1 -13.27 10.69 26.44
CA MET A 1 -12.70 10.87 25.07
C MET A 1 -11.20 10.68 25.22
N THR A 2 -10.61 9.85 24.42
CA THR A 2 -9.14 9.77 24.34
C THR A 2 -8.68 10.89 23.42
N ASP A 3 -7.97 11.87 23.98
CA ASP A 3 -7.35 12.91 23.18
C ASP A 3 -6.20 12.28 22.41
N VAL A 4 -6.06 12.61 21.13
CA VAL A 4 -4.97 12.19 20.26
C VAL A 4 -4.28 13.41 19.68
N ASP A 5 -2.99 13.31 19.42
CA ASP A 5 -2.20 14.41 18.87
C ASP A 5 -2.55 14.67 17.41
N HIS A 6 -2.85 13.58 16.66
CA HIS A 6 -3.14 13.66 15.23
C HIS A 6 -4.34 12.81 14.84
N ILE A 7 -5.17 13.34 13.95
CA ILE A 7 -6.23 12.59 13.26
C ILE A 7 -5.92 12.60 11.77
N ILE A 8 -5.81 11.42 11.17
CA ILE A 8 -5.57 11.23 9.74
C ILE A 8 -6.83 10.66 9.11
N ILE A 9 -7.34 11.33 8.09
CA ILE A 9 -8.55 10.90 7.37
C ILE A 9 -8.16 10.14 6.12
N GLY A 10 -8.60 8.88 6.04
CA GLY A 10 -8.24 7.91 5.00
C GLY A 10 -7.05 7.04 5.40
N SER A 11 -6.96 5.84 4.79
CA SER A 11 -5.92 4.84 5.08
C SER A 11 -5.15 4.41 3.83
N GLY A 12 -5.05 5.26 2.83
CA GLY A 12 -4.16 5.03 1.69
C GLY A 12 -2.68 5.07 2.10
N ILE A 13 -1.79 4.65 1.20
CA ILE A 13 -0.35 4.49 1.49
C ILE A 13 0.29 5.75 2.11
N ASN A 14 -0.03 6.94 1.61
CA ASN A 14 0.52 8.19 2.14
C ASN A 14 0.05 8.47 3.57
N ALA A 15 -1.21 8.20 3.85
CA ALA A 15 -1.80 8.36 5.17
C ALA A 15 -1.18 7.37 6.18
N LEU A 16 -1.01 6.11 5.78
CA LEU A 16 -0.39 5.09 6.63
C LEU A 16 1.08 5.37 6.88
N VAL A 17 1.82 5.87 5.89
CA VAL A 17 3.22 6.32 6.06
C VAL A 17 3.28 7.48 7.06
N ALA A 18 2.40 8.48 6.92
CA ALA A 18 2.36 9.61 7.85
C ALA A 18 2.06 9.14 9.27
N ALA A 19 1.05 8.26 9.43
CA ALA A 19 0.70 7.68 10.74
C ALA A 19 1.88 6.95 11.37
N ALA A 20 2.55 6.10 10.62
CA ALA A 20 3.71 5.34 11.11
C ALA A 20 4.87 6.24 11.53
N LEU A 21 5.18 7.27 10.74
CA LEU A 21 6.26 8.20 11.06
C LEU A 21 5.96 9.09 12.27
N LEU A 22 4.70 9.54 12.44
CA LEU A 22 4.28 10.30 13.61
C LEU A 22 4.33 9.42 14.87
N SER A 23 3.78 8.20 14.79
CA SER A 23 3.81 7.26 15.92
C SER A 23 5.24 6.89 16.33
N ARG A 24 6.19 6.78 15.39
CA ARG A 24 7.61 6.57 15.72
C ARG A 24 8.25 7.74 16.46
N LYS A 25 7.71 8.95 16.34
CA LYS A 25 8.14 10.11 17.15
C LYS A 25 7.55 10.11 18.55
N GLY A 26 6.60 9.23 18.82
CA GLY A 26 5.91 9.15 20.10
C GLY A 26 4.54 9.81 20.12
N ASP A 27 4.09 10.37 19.00
CA ASP A 27 2.77 11.02 18.90
C ASP A 27 1.66 9.95 18.86
N SER A 28 0.53 10.26 19.50
CA SER A 28 -0.68 9.46 19.40
C SER A 28 -1.44 9.79 18.13
N VAL A 29 -1.74 8.76 17.31
CA VAL A 29 -2.35 8.95 16.00
C VAL A 29 -3.62 8.12 15.87
N LEU A 30 -4.71 8.76 15.44
CA LEU A 30 -5.96 8.12 15.05
C LEU A 30 -6.09 8.18 13.53
N VAL A 31 -6.20 7.00 12.88
CA VAL A 31 -6.54 6.92 11.46
C VAL A 31 -8.03 6.59 11.34
N VAL A 32 -8.75 7.39 10.58
CA VAL A 32 -10.18 7.23 10.31
C VAL A 32 -10.37 6.85 8.85
N GLU A 33 -10.94 5.68 8.61
CA GLU A 33 -11.23 5.16 7.26
C GLU A 33 -12.74 5.05 7.06
N ARG A 34 -13.21 5.41 5.87
CA ARG A 34 -14.63 5.31 5.49
C ARG A 34 -15.04 3.88 5.12
N GLU A 35 -14.13 3.17 4.48
CA GLU A 35 -14.37 1.80 4.02
C GLU A 35 -14.19 0.81 5.19
N ASP A 36 -14.68 -0.39 5.02
CA ASP A 36 -14.59 -1.47 6.01
C ASP A 36 -13.20 -2.11 6.12
N ARG A 37 -12.26 -1.68 5.27
CA ARG A 37 -10.86 -2.14 5.24
C ARG A 37 -9.91 -1.00 4.91
N ILE A 38 -8.69 -1.15 5.36
CA ILE A 38 -7.61 -0.17 5.18
C ILE A 38 -6.80 -0.46 3.91
N GLY A 39 -6.04 0.52 3.43
CA GLY A 39 -5.07 0.35 2.37
C GLY A 39 -5.34 1.20 1.13
N GLY A 40 -6.55 1.70 0.93
CA GLY A 40 -6.90 2.48 -0.26
C GLY A 40 -6.66 1.68 -1.55
N CYS A 41 -5.81 2.18 -2.43
CA CYS A 41 -5.47 1.49 -3.69
C CYS A 41 -4.60 0.23 -3.54
N MET A 42 -4.10 -0.07 -2.34
CA MET A 42 -3.31 -1.28 -2.06
C MET A 42 -4.21 -2.48 -1.73
N MET A 43 -5.26 -2.69 -2.50
CA MET A 43 -6.20 -3.78 -2.24
C MET A 43 -5.87 -5.00 -3.09
N THR A 44 -5.81 -6.15 -2.43
CA THR A 44 -5.70 -7.47 -3.07
C THR A 44 -7.04 -8.17 -2.98
N GLU A 45 -7.61 -8.57 -4.10
CA GLU A 45 -8.97 -9.14 -4.19
C GLU A 45 -9.06 -10.32 -5.15
N GLU A 46 -10.06 -11.15 -4.93
CA GLU A 46 -10.43 -12.23 -5.85
C GLU A 46 -11.41 -11.68 -6.91
N VAL A 47 -10.89 -10.96 -7.91
CA VAL A 47 -11.70 -10.31 -8.96
C VAL A 47 -11.95 -11.18 -10.19
N THR A 48 -11.40 -12.39 -10.24
CA THR A 48 -11.57 -13.33 -11.36
C THR A 48 -12.21 -14.64 -10.89
N LEU A 49 -11.41 -15.59 -10.49
CA LEU A 49 -11.85 -16.90 -9.99
C LEU A 49 -11.56 -17.02 -8.50
N PRO A 50 -12.38 -17.74 -7.74
CA PRO A 50 -12.12 -18.01 -6.34
C PRO A 50 -10.73 -18.62 -6.10
N GLY A 51 -10.01 -18.11 -5.11
CA GLY A 51 -8.65 -18.54 -4.78
C GLY A 51 -7.53 -17.84 -5.56
N PHE A 52 -7.88 -16.97 -6.54
CA PHE A 52 -6.91 -16.18 -7.30
C PHE A 52 -6.92 -14.73 -6.79
N HIS A 53 -5.86 -14.35 -6.11
CA HIS A 53 -5.68 -13.01 -5.53
C HIS A 53 -4.98 -12.08 -6.52
N HIS A 54 -5.51 -10.88 -6.69
CA HIS A 54 -4.99 -9.86 -7.59
C HIS A 54 -4.81 -8.54 -6.86
N ASP A 55 -3.70 -7.87 -7.09
CA ASP A 55 -3.54 -6.46 -6.73
C ASP A 55 -4.31 -5.62 -7.75
N VAL A 56 -5.47 -5.11 -7.33
CA VAL A 56 -6.46 -4.53 -8.25
C VAL A 56 -5.96 -3.22 -8.87
N MET A 57 -5.27 -2.39 -8.12
CA MET A 57 -4.81 -1.09 -8.60
C MET A 57 -3.30 -0.88 -8.42
N ALA A 58 -2.76 -1.09 -7.24
CA ALA A 58 -1.35 -0.82 -6.92
C ALA A 58 -0.49 -2.08 -7.09
N ALA A 59 -0.43 -2.61 -8.32
CA ALA A 59 0.35 -3.81 -8.63
C ALA A 59 1.87 -3.56 -8.70
N THR A 60 2.31 -2.30 -8.83
CA THR A 60 3.73 -1.93 -8.89
C THR A 60 4.08 -0.90 -7.83
N PHE A 61 5.13 -1.18 -7.04
CA PHE A 61 5.54 -0.36 -5.90
C PHE A 61 6.86 0.39 -6.11
N VAL A 62 7.28 0.61 -7.34
CA VAL A 62 8.57 1.24 -7.66
C VAL A 62 8.75 2.58 -6.96
N LEU A 63 7.74 3.46 -7.00
CA LEU A 63 7.82 4.78 -6.37
C LEU A 63 7.93 4.71 -4.84
N PHE A 64 7.30 3.73 -4.23
CA PHE A 64 7.42 3.51 -2.79
C PHE A 64 8.81 2.98 -2.44
N LEU A 65 9.29 1.95 -3.15
CA LEU A 65 10.58 1.31 -2.91
C LEU A 65 11.77 2.26 -3.10
N THR A 66 11.67 3.20 -4.04
CA THR A 66 12.72 4.20 -4.30
C THR A 66 12.56 5.48 -3.49
N GLY A 67 11.46 5.58 -2.76
CA GLY A 67 11.13 6.77 -1.98
C GLY A 67 11.70 6.78 -0.57
N PRO A 68 11.78 7.96 0.07
CA PRO A 68 12.31 8.11 1.43
C PRO A 68 11.47 7.38 2.48
N ALA A 69 10.21 7.16 2.23
CA ALA A 69 9.31 6.42 3.13
C ALA A 69 9.78 4.97 3.32
N TYR A 70 10.16 4.29 2.24
CA TYR A 70 10.69 2.93 2.32
C TYR A 70 12.06 2.91 3.01
N GLY A 71 12.91 3.90 2.77
CA GLY A 71 14.17 4.05 3.50
C GLY A 71 13.98 4.16 5.01
N ALA A 72 12.89 4.81 5.45
CA ALA A 72 12.59 4.96 6.86
C ALA A 72 11.86 3.77 7.49
N LEU A 73 10.99 3.07 6.75
CA LEU A 73 10.06 2.06 7.28
C LEU A 73 10.35 0.64 6.78
N GLY A 74 11.21 0.46 5.77
CA GLY A 74 11.38 -0.80 5.08
C GLY A 74 11.78 -1.98 5.97
N GLU A 75 12.68 -1.76 6.94
CA GLU A 75 13.08 -2.80 7.90
C GLU A 75 11.90 -3.25 8.79
N ASP A 76 11.08 -2.31 9.24
CA ASP A 76 9.94 -2.63 10.09
C ASP A 76 8.83 -3.31 9.26
N LEU A 77 8.60 -2.86 8.03
CA LEU A 77 7.66 -3.50 7.11
C LEU A 77 8.06 -4.95 6.81
N ALA A 78 9.34 -5.21 6.59
CA ALA A 78 9.85 -6.57 6.38
C ALA A 78 9.65 -7.47 7.62
N LYS A 79 9.88 -6.93 8.84
CA LYS A 79 9.58 -7.65 10.10
C LYS A 79 8.09 -8.00 10.25
N HIS A 80 7.22 -7.18 9.64
CA HIS A 80 5.77 -7.42 9.61
C HIS A 80 5.30 -8.23 8.39
N GLY A 81 6.22 -8.83 7.64
CA GLY A 81 5.91 -9.77 6.56
C GLY A 81 5.73 -9.14 5.19
N LEU A 82 6.12 -7.87 4.99
CA LEU A 82 6.10 -7.29 3.64
C LEU A 82 7.22 -7.90 2.81
N GLU A 83 6.83 -8.61 1.76
CA GLU A 83 7.72 -9.21 0.76
C GLU A 83 7.35 -8.71 -0.64
N PHE A 84 8.36 -8.54 -1.48
CA PHE A 84 8.16 -8.09 -2.86
C PHE A 84 8.50 -9.21 -3.85
N CYS A 85 7.60 -9.43 -4.80
CA CYS A 85 7.86 -10.27 -5.95
C CYS A 85 8.41 -9.41 -7.10
N HIS A 86 9.39 -9.93 -7.82
CA HIS A 86 9.93 -9.29 -8.99
C HIS A 86 9.57 -10.11 -10.23
N SER A 87 8.96 -9.45 -11.22
CA SER A 87 8.65 -10.04 -12.50
C SER A 87 9.47 -9.38 -13.60
N PRO A 88 10.03 -10.16 -14.58
CA PRO A 88 10.64 -9.57 -15.75
C PRO A 88 9.62 -8.89 -16.67
N HIS A 89 8.33 -9.17 -16.47
CA HIS A 89 7.21 -8.58 -17.22
C HIS A 89 6.19 -7.96 -16.28
N PRO A 90 6.52 -6.81 -15.62
CA PRO A 90 5.66 -6.23 -14.59
C PRO A 90 4.38 -5.60 -15.14
N THR A 91 4.38 -5.23 -16.41
CA THR A 91 3.23 -4.63 -17.08
C THR A 91 3.14 -5.12 -18.52
N ALA A 92 1.94 -5.05 -19.09
CA ALA A 92 1.71 -5.29 -20.50
C ALA A 92 0.75 -4.27 -21.08
N ALA A 93 0.99 -3.88 -22.32
CA ALA A 93 0.08 -3.04 -23.09
C ALA A 93 -0.49 -3.84 -24.26
N LEU A 94 -1.83 -3.91 -24.33
CA LEU A 94 -2.52 -4.61 -25.42
C LEU A 94 -2.79 -3.63 -26.56
N ARG A 95 -2.35 -3.98 -27.75
CA ARG A 95 -2.63 -3.22 -28.99
C ARG A 95 -3.96 -3.63 -29.60
N PRO A 96 -4.60 -2.76 -30.43
CA PRO A 96 -5.85 -3.11 -31.13
C PRO A 96 -5.79 -4.33 -32.02
N ASN A 97 -4.59 -4.70 -32.50
CA ASN A 97 -4.35 -5.89 -33.32
C ASN A 97 -4.17 -7.19 -32.50
N GLY A 98 -4.36 -7.13 -31.18
CA GLY A 98 -4.23 -8.28 -30.26
C GLY A 98 -2.78 -8.60 -29.84
N GLN A 99 -1.79 -7.83 -30.26
CA GLN A 99 -0.42 -7.99 -29.78
C GLN A 99 -0.25 -7.36 -28.40
N ALA A 100 0.46 -8.04 -27.51
CA ALA A 100 0.93 -7.50 -26.25
C ALA A 100 2.41 -7.06 -26.37
N LEU A 101 2.74 -6.00 -25.64
CA LEU A 101 4.10 -5.48 -25.47
C LEU A 101 4.49 -5.63 -24.01
#